data_19ca5a6bd307daebeb478e1ce59bfbab
#
_entry.id   19ca5a6bd307daebeb478e1ce59bfbab
#
_cell.length_a   1.000
_cell.length_b   1.000
_cell.length_c   1.000
_cell.angle_alpha   90.00
_cell.angle_beta   90.00
_cell.angle_gamma   90.00
#
_symmetry.space_group_name_H-M   'P 1'
#
loop_
_entity.id
_entity.type
_entity.pdbx_description
1 polymer ?
#
loop_
_entity_poly.entity_id
_entity_poly.type
_entity_poly.pdbx_seq_one_letter_code
_entity_poly.pdbx_strand_id
1 'polypeptide(L)'
;LREIRDFLNIQMFVVSNCCDTKYFAAARAAELAEGKKFITGWVDNENYPVCDYLDFAKAVLRIPQAHEMIAKYTVLDNEKKKLLILRPYQIHAIEAMRAASKRSISGYIWHTTGSGKTMTSYKATRNLLMDIPSIEKTIFLIDRKDLDMQTKMAFQSYADNDTIDVDDTENVDALIRRLTDGNRQMIVTTRQKLQTMIAKRLQEGTKEYDKIRNLRVAFVV
;
A
#
# COMPACT_ATOMS: atom_id res chain seq x y z
N LEU A 1 0.00 -29.19 7.05
CA LEU A 1 -0.87 -27.99 7.17
C LEU A 1 -2.26 -28.29 7.76
N ARG A 2 -2.77 -29.54 7.70
CA ARG A 2 -4.04 -29.92 8.36
C ARG A 2 -3.98 -29.89 9.89
N GLU A 3 -2.79 -29.98 10.47
CA GLU A 3 -2.56 -30.05 11.93
C GLU A 3 -2.35 -28.68 12.59
N ILE A 4 -2.32 -27.59 11.82
CA ILE A 4 -2.06 -26.23 12.32
C ILE A 4 -3.36 -25.49 12.70
N ARG A 5 -4.45 -26.21 12.97
CA ARG A 5 -5.75 -25.59 13.34
C ARG A 5 -5.74 -24.80 14.64
N ASP A 6 -4.74 -25.05 15.50
CA ASP A 6 -4.67 -24.45 16.84
C ASP A 6 -3.95 -23.09 16.87
N PHE A 7 -3.40 -22.63 15.74
CA PHE A 7 -2.70 -21.34 15.63
C PHE A 7 -3.56 -20.29 14.92
N LEU A 8 -4.62 -19.85 15.57
CA LEU A 8 -5.60 -18.90 15.01
C LEU A 8 -5.03 -17.49 14.71
N ASN A 9 -3.88 -17.15 15.30
CA ASN A 9 -3.30 -15.82 15.22
C ASN A 9 -2.04 -15.71 14.33
N ILE A 10 -1.75 -16.74 13.53
CA ILE A 10 -0.61 -16.70 12.61
C ILE A 10 -1.01 -15.91 11.37
N GLN A 11 -0.22 -14.88 11.02
CA GLN A 11 -0.41 -14.08 9.82
C GLN A 11 0.46 -14.55 8.65
N MET A 12 1.64 -15.10 8.94
CA MET A 12 2.62 -15.51 7.94
C MET A 12 3.19 -16.90 8.25
N PHE A 13 3.31 -17.72 7.23
CA PHE A 13 4.04 -18.98 7.27
C PHE A 13 5.34 -18.89 6.49
N VAL A 14 6.36 -19.55 6.99
CA VAL A 14 7.63 -19.75 6.32
C VAL A 14 7.91 -21.24 6.23
N VAL A 15 8.30 -21.70 5.06
CA VAL A 15 8.65 -23.09 4.78
C VAL A 15 10.02 -23.14 4.15
N SER A 16 10.89 -24.00 4.67
CA SER A 16 12.25 -24.17 4.17
C SER A 16 12.65 -25.64 4.13
N ASN A 17 13.46 -25.99 3.14
CA ASN A 17 14.21 -27.24 3.08
C ASN A 17 15.74 -27.00 3.25
N CYS A 18 16.10 -25.89 3.86
CA CYS A 18 17.43 -25.33 4.04
C CYS A 18 18.07 -24.71 2.79
N CYS A 19 17.71 -25.17 1.59
CA CYS A 19 18.26 -24.68 0.33
C CYS A 19 17.27 -23.79 -0.46
N ASP A 20 15.98 -23.89 -0.16
CA ASP A 20 14.93 -23.05 -0.74
C ASP A 20 13.96 -22.66 0.37
N THR A 21 13.82 -21.36 0.59
CA THR A 21 12.99 -20.80 1.65
C THR A 21 11.90 -19.91 1.04
N LYS A 22 10.66 -20.16 1.42
CA LYS A 22 9.48 -19.45 0.92
C LYS A 22 8.57 -19.02 2.05
N TYR A 23 7.80 -17.97 1.79
CA TYR A 23 6.79 -17.49 2.72
C TYR A 23 5.45 -17.23 2.02
N PHE A 24 4.37 -17.21 2.80
CA PHE A 24 3.03 -16.92 2.34
C PHE A 24 2.15 -16.46 3.49
N ALA A 25 1.08 -15.76 3.17
CA ALA A 25 0.09 -15.35 4.16
C ALA A 25 -0.71 -16.55 4.68
N ALA A 26 -1.19 -16.45 5.91
CA ALA A 26 -2.17 -17.39 6.43
C ALA A 26 -3.42 -17.40 5.53
N ALA A 27 -3.89 -18.60 5.19
CA ALA A 27 -5.03 -18.80 4.32
C ALA A 27 -5.83 -20.02 4.75
N ARG A 28 -7.08 -20.10 4.33
CA ARG A 28 -7.94 -21.27 4.58
C ARG A 28 -7.43 -22.49 3.78
N ALA A 29 -7.70 -23.68 4.27
CA ALA A 29 -7.24 -24.92 3.63
C ALA A 29 -7.64 -25.05 2.14
N ALA A 30 -8.84 -24.61 1.78
CA ALA A 30 -9.31 -24.59 0.39
C ALA A 30 -8.50 -23.62 -0.48
N GLU A 31 -8.11 -22.48 0.06
CA GLU A 31 -7.30 -21.46 -0.64
C GLU A 31 -5.85 -21.91 -0.79
N LEU A 32 -5.32 -22.69 0.15
CA LEU A 32 -3.98 -23.28 0.05
C LEU A 32 -3.88 -24.32 -1.07
N ALA A 33 -4.99 -25.00 -1.39
CA ALA A 33 -5.05 -25.93 -2.53
C ALA A 33 -4.90 -25.20 -3.89
N GLU A 34 -5.43 -23.98 -4.01
CA GLU A 34 -5.24 -23.11 -5.16
C GLU A 34 -3.94 -22.29 -5.07
N GLY A 35 -3.30 -22.29 -3.91
CA GLY A 35 -2.40 -21.26 -3.41
C GLY A 35 -0.96 -21.32 -3.85
N LYS A 36 -0.57 -22.18 -4.83
CA LYS A 36 0.78 -22.10 -5.40
C LYS A 36 1.14 -20.70 -5.96
N LYS A 37 0.12 -19.89 -6.29
CA LYS A 37 0.29 -18.51 -6.81
C LYS A 37 0.72 -17.50 -5.75
N PHE A 38 0.53 -17.78 -4.47
CA PHE A 38 0.79 -16.84 -3.38
C PHE A 38 2.04 -17.17 -2.57
N ILE A 39 2.68 -18.30 -2.84
CA ILE A 39 3.94 -18.69 -2.22
C ILE A 39 5.06 -17.97 -2.94
N THR A 40 5.90 -17.24 -2.22
CA THR A 40 7.00 -16.47 -2.79
C THR A 40 8.28 -16.68 -2.01
N GLY A 41 9.44 -16.65 -2.70
CA GLY A 41 10.74 -16.55 -2.09
C GLY A 41 11.11 -15.08 -1.86
N TRP A 42 12.12 -14.83 -1.06
CA TRP A 42 12.70 -13.51 -0.90
C TRP A 42 13.72 -13.22 -1.98
N VAL A 43 13.81 -11.99 -2.42
CA VAL A 43 14.90 -11.48 -3.23
C VAL A 43 15.52 -10.27 -2.53
N ASP A 44 16.80 -10.05 -2.72
CA ASP A 44 17.49 -8.88 -2.21
C ASP A 44 17.21 -7.61 -3.05
N ASN A 45 17.88 -6.51 -2.72
CA ASN A 45 17.72 -5.23 -3.42
C ASN A 45 18.27 -5.25 -4.86
N GLU A 46 19.11 -6.22 -5.20
CA GLU A 46 19.67 -6.44 -6.53
C GLU A 46 18.86 -7.46 -7.31
N ASN A 47 17.77 -7.96 -6.72
CA ASN A 47 16.85 -8.94 -7.29
C ASN A 47 17.42 -10.37 -7.36
N TYR A 48 18.45 -10.69 -6.56
CA TYR A 48 18.94 -12.05 -6.42
C TYR A 48 18.12 -12.85 -5.41
N PRO A 49 17.80 -14.12 -5.71
CA PRO A 49 17.06 -14.97 -4.79
C PRO A 49 17.85 -15.25 -3.49
N VAL A 50 17.21 -15.08 -2.35
CA VAL A 50 17.72 -15.44 -1.03
C VAL A 50 17.10 -16.78 -0.63
N CYS A 51 17.76 -17.86 -0.97
CA CYS A 51 17.25 -19.22 -0.83
C CYS A 51 17.64 -19.87 0.50
N ASP A 52 18.87 -19.63 0.99
CA ASP A 52 19.36 -20.14 2.26
C ASP A 52 18.49 -19.67 3.43
N TYR A 53 18.17 -20.59 4.34
CA TYR A 53 17.24 -20.30 5.43
C TYR A 53 17.82 -19.32 6.47
N LEU A 54 19.14 -19.32 6.70
CA LEU A 54 19.77 -18.38 7.64
C LEU A 54 19.80 -16.96 7.06
N ASP A 55 20.11 -16.83 5.78
CA ASP A 55 20.12 -15.53 5.13
C ASP A 55 18.70 -14.99 4.97
N PHE A 56 17.73 -15.87 4.67
CA PHE A 56 16.31 -15.50 4.72
C PHE A 56 15.88 -15.05 6.13
N ALA A 57 16.28 -15.78 7.16
CA ALA A 57 15.96 -15.42 8.55
C ALA A 57 16.55 -14.04 8.93
N LYS A 58 17.77 -13.74 8.51
CA LYS A 58 18.41 -12.42 8.71
C LYS A 58 17.65 -11.31 7.94
N ALA A 59 17.20 -11.59 6.71
CA ALA A 59 16.58 -10.61 5.86
C ALA A 59 15.10 -10.33 6.23
N VAL A 60 14.37 -11.34 6.69
CA VAL A 60 12.90 -11.29 6.82
C VAL A 60 12.40 -11.53 8.24
N LEU A 61 13.02 -12.44 9.00
CA LEU A 61 12.50 -12.89 10.30
C LEU A 61 13.14 -12.20 11.50
N ARG A 62 14.22 -11.48 11.31
CA ARG A 62 14.87 -10.70 12.38
C ARG A 62 14.00 -9.48 12.71
N ILE A 63 13.98 -9.07 13.98
CA ILE A 63 13.38 -7.80 14.39
C ILE A 63 14.32 -6.65 14.00
N PRO A 64 13.82 -5.55 13.36
CA PRO A 64 12.41 -5.20 13.17
C PRO A 64 11.73 -5.74 11.90
N GLN A 65 12.45 -6.40 11.00
CA GLN A 65 11.94 -6.83 9.69
C GLN A 65 10.69 -7.71 9.79
N ALA A 66 10.69 -8.69 10.69
CA ALA A 66 9.53 -9.55 10.91
C ALA A 66 8.28 -8.75 11.32
N HIS A 67 8.45 -7.76 12.19
CA HIS A 67 7.37 -6.84 12.56
C HIS A 67 6.88 -6.02 11.37
N GLU A 68 7.79 -5.51 10.55
CA GLU A 68 7.45 -4.74 9.35
C GLU A 68 6.70 -5.60 8.32
N MET A 69 7.08 -6.86 8.14
CA MET A 69 6.36 -7.79 7.27
C MET A 69 4.88 -7.87 7.64
N ILE A 70 4.58 -7.96 8.92
CA ILE A 70 3.19 -8.04 9.40
C ILE A 70 2.50 -6.67 9.40
N ALA A 71 3.13 -5.64 9.97
CA ALA A 71 2.48 -4.34 10.17
C ALA A 71 2.39 -3.51 8.90
N LYS A 72 3.44 -3.52 8.06
CA LYS A 72 3.56 -2.63 6.89
C LYS A 72 3.26 -3.30 5.56
N TYR A 73 3.55 -4.61 5.43
CA TYR A 73 3.52 -5.29 4.13
C TYR A 73 2.44 -6.36 4.03
N THR A 74 1.55 -6.42 5.01
CA THR A 74 0.36 -7.27 4.99
C THR A 74 -0.88 -6.42 4.68
N VAL A 75 -1.77 -6.95 3.86
CA VAL A 75 -3.07 -6.36 3.50
C VAL A 75 -4.16 -7.34 3.86
N LEU A 76 -5.18 -6.86 4.56
CA LEU A 76 -6.42 -7.60 4.76
C LEU A 76 -7.44 -7.15 3.71
N ASP A 77 -7.69 -8.00 2.73
CA ASP A 77 -8.73 -7.79 1.73
C ASP A 77 -10.08 -8.19 2.34
N ASN A 78 -10.85 -7.21 2.76
CA ASN A 78 -12.11 -7.45 3.47
C ASN A 78 -13.21 -7.97 2.56
N GLU A 79 -13.23 -7.59 1.30
CA GLU A 79 -14.17 -8.10 0.30
C GLU A 79 -13.95 -9.61 0.06
N LYS A 80 -12.70 -10.00 -0.18
CA LYS A 80 -12.34 -11.39 -0.44
C LYS A 80 -12.09 -12.20 0.82
N LYS A 81 -12.12 -11.56 2.01
CA LYS A 81 -11.79 -12.20 3.31
C LYS A 81 -10.45 -12.92 3.28
N LYS A 82 -9.44 -12.28 2.69
CA LYS A 82 -8.10 -12.84 2.48
C LYS A 82 -7.03 -11.97 3.10
N LEU A 83 -6.07 -12.61 3.74
CA LEU A 83 -4.83 -11.98 4.15
C LEU A 83 -3.81 -12.12 3.02
N LEU A 84 -3.20 -11.01 2.63
CA LEU A 84 -2.22 -10.94 1.55
C LEU A 84 -0.93 -10.36 2.10
N ILE A 85 0.21 -10.99 1.78
CA ILE A 85 1.53 -10.43 2.07
C ILE A 85 2.14 -9.97 0.74
N LEU A 86 2.72 -8.79 0.75
CA LEU A 86 3.37 -8.22 -0.42
C LEU A 86 4.55 -9.09 -0.84
N ARG A 87 4.78 -9.14 -2.15
CA ARG A 87 5.95 -9.78 -2.73
C ARG A 87 7.19 -8.88 -2.56
N PRO A 88 8.41 -9.44 -2.57
CA PRO A 88 9.63 -8.67 -2.36
C PRO A 88 9.75 -7.43 -3.25
N TYR A 89 9.49 -7.55 -4.55
CA TYR A 89 9.57 -6.40 -5.47
C TYR A 89 8.58 -5.27 -5.13
N GLN A 90 7.42 -5.60 -4.56
CA GLN A 90 6.45 -4.61 -4.07
C GLN A 90 6.97 -3.91 -2.81
N ILE A 91 7.58 -4.68 -1.92
CA ILE A 91 8.20 -4.17 -0.69
C ILE A 91 9.36 -3.23 -1.04
N HIS A 92 10.27 -3.67 -1.91
CA HIS A 92 11.40 -2.83 -2.38
C HIS A 92 10.93 -1.56 -3.06
N ALA A 93 9.86 -1.63 -3.86
CA ALA A 93 9.24 -0.46 -4.48
C ALA A 93 8.71 0.53 -3.41
N ILE A 94 7.99 0.05 -2.41
CA ILE A 94 7.46 0.88 -1.32
C ILE A 94 8.59 1.52 -0.51
N GLU A 95 9.65 0.77 -0.19
CA GLU A 95 10.79 1.30 0.56
C GLU A 95 11.58 2.34 -0.26
N ALA A 96 11.72 2.14 -1.56
CA ALA A 96 12.32 3.13 -2.45
C ALA A 96 11.49 4.43 -2.49
N MET A 97 10.16 4.32 -2.60
CA MET A 97 9.26 5.47 -2.52
C MET A 97 9.37 6.20 -1.17
N ARG A 98 9.39 5.46 -0.08
CA ARG A 98 9.56 6.00 1.27
C ARG A 98 10.88 6.75 1.43
N ALA A 99 11.97 6.16 0.98
CA ALA A 99 13.31 6.78 1.03
C ALA A 99 13.38 8.06 0.19
N ALA A 100 12.79 8.07 -1.00
CA ALA A 100 12.71 9.24 -1.87
C ALA A 100 11.84 10.34 -1.24
N SER A 101 10.67 9.99 -0.71
CA SER A 101 9.72 10.92 -0.09
C SER A 101 10.29 11.61 1.16
N LYS A 102 11.11 10.92 1.97
CA LYS A 102 11.82 11.53 3.10
C LYS A 102 12.77 12.65 2.65
N ARG A 103 13.30 12.55 1.45
CA ARG A 103 14.18 13.55 0.83
C ARG A 103 13.43 14.54 -0.06
N SER A 104 12.10 14.45 -0.13
CA SER A 104 11.23 15.23 -1.02
C SER A 104 11.59 15.07 -2.51
N ILE A 105 12.02 13.88 -2.89
CA ILE A 105 12.37 13.52 -4.27
C ILE A 105 11.20 12.75 -4.87
N SER A 106 10.76 13.17 -6.05
CA SER A 106 9.78 12.43 -6.86
C SER A 106 10.49 11.38 -7.73
N GLY A 107 9.75 10.35 -8.10
CA GLY A 107 10.26 9.28 -8.95
C GLY A 107 9.14 8.48 -9.61
N TYR A 108 9.50 7.41 -10.26
CA TYR A 108 8.54 6.47 -10.85
C TYR A 108 8.97 5.03 -10.56
N ILE A 109 7.99 4.13 -10.57
CA ILE A 109 8.21 2.70 -10.41
C ILE A 109 7.63 1.97 -11.62
N TRP A 110 8.47 1.18 -12.25
CA TRP A 110 8.07 0.39 -13.40
C TRP A 110 7.42 -0.92 -12.96
N HIS A 111 6.13 -1.03 -13.20
CA HIS A 111 5.36 -2.24 -12.90
C HIS A 111 4.74 -2.83 -14.16
N THR A 112 4.86 -4.15 -14.34
CA THR A 112 4.16 -4.87 -15.41
C THR A 112 2.67 -5.00 -15.14
N THR A 113 1.89 -5.33 -16.18
CA THR A 113 0.47 -5.65 -16.02
C THR A 113 0.30 -6.89 -15.15
N GLY A 114 -0.69 -6.90 -14.25
CA GLY A 114 -0.95 -8.02 -13.36
C GLY A 114 0.02 -8.16 -12.16
N SER A 115 0.98 -7.24 -11.98
CA SER A 115 1.94 -7.28 -10.86
C SER A 115 1.38 -6.81 -9.52
N GLY A 116 0.07 -6.55 -9.41
CA GLY A 116 -0.56 -6.07 -8.18
C GLY A 116 -0.35 -4.59 -7.91
N LYS A 117 -0.30 -3.75 -8.95
CA LYS A 117 -0.13 -2.29 -8.85
C LYS A 117 -1.07 -1.65 -7.81
N THR A 118 -2.35 -1.98 -7.84
CA THR A 118 -3.36 -1.42 -6.92
C THR A 118 -3.02 -1.65 -5.47
N MET A 119 -2.63 -2.89 -5.11
CA MET A 119 -2.24 -3.22 -3.74
C MET A 119 -0.93 -2.54 -3.34
N THR A 120 0.06 -2.50 -4.24
CA THR A 120 1.31 -1.78 -4.01
C THR A 120 1.07 -0.29 -3.80
N SER A 121 0.23 0.33 -4.64
CA SER A 121 -0.11 1.75 -4.54
C SER A 121 -0.86 2.06 -3.24
N TYR A 122 -1.82 1.23 -2.85
CA TYR A 122 -2.50 1.37 -1.57
C TYR A 122 -1.51 1.36 -0.40
N LYS A 123 -0.66 0.33 -0.32
CA LYS A 123 0.32 0.21 0.77
C LYS A 123 1.38 1.30 0.73
N ALA A 124 1.82 1.72 -0.44
CA ALA A 124 2.73 2.86 -0.59
C ALA A 124 2.11 4.13 -0.02
N THR A 125 0.90 4.47 -0.47
CA THR A 125 0.16 5.67 -0.04
C THR A 125 -0.07 5.67 1.46
N ARG A 126 -0.49 4.53 2.00
CA ARG A 126 -0.68 4.32 3.43
C ARG A 126 0.61 4.50 4.22
N ASN A 127 1.68 3.80 3.83
CA ASN A 127 2.93 3.81 4.56
C ASN A 127 3.61 5.19 4.50
N LEU A 128 3.50 5.92 3.40
CA LEU A 128 3.97 7.31 3.32
C LEU A 128 3.25 8.20 4.34
N LEU A 129 1.95 8.06 4.47
CA LEU A 129 1.17 8.83 5.44
C LEU A 129 1.53 8.45 6.88
N MET A 130 1.71 7.16 7.18
CA MET A 130 2.02 6.70 8.55
C MET A 130 3.46 6.97 8.96
N ASP A 131 4.42 6.70 8.07
CA ASP A 131 5.84 6.70 8.39
C ASP A 131 6.51 8.07 8.27
N ILE A 132 5.87 9.03 7.58
CA ILE A 132 6.42 10.38 7.37
C ILE A 132 5.48 11.42 7.99
N PRO A 133 5.73 11.83 9.25
CA PRO A 133 4.83 12.74 9.98
C PRO A 133 4.60 14.09 9.28
N SER A 134 5.55 14.53 8.47
CA SER A 134 5.43 15.79 7.72
C SER A 134 4.48 15.70 6.52
N ILE A 135 4.09 14.52 6.06
CA ILE A 135 3.07 14.35 5.02
C ILE A 135 1.70 14.44 5.69
N GLU A 136 0.94 15.44 5.34
CA GLU A 136 -0.39 15.68 5.91
C GLU A 136 -1.48 14.95 5.13
N LYS A 137 -1.33 14.86 3.81
CA LYS A 137 -2.26 14.16 2.93
C LYS A 137 -1.50 13.28 1.94
N THR A 138 -2.05 12.14 1.63
CA THR A 138 -1.63 11.34 0.49
C THR A 138 -2.76 11.30 -0.53
N ILE A 139 -2.47 11.54 -1.80
CA ILE A 139 -3.47 11.55 -2.85
C ILE A 139 -3.13 10.45 -3.85
N PHE A 140 -4.05 9.50 -4.00
CA PHE A 140 -4.01 8.55 -5.09
C PHE A 140 -4.83 9.10 -6.27
N LEU A 141 -4.16 9.33 -7.39
CA LEU A 141 -4.74 9.96 -8.56
C LEU A 141 -5.06 8.93 -9.63
N ILE A 142 -6.31 8.85 -10.04
CA ILE A 142 -6.80 7.93 -11.08
C ILE A 142 -7.11 8.69 -12.35
N ASP A 143 -6.66 8.17 -13.51
CA ASP A 143 -6.85 8.84 -14.79
C ASP A 143 -8.19 8.46 -15.47
N ARG A 144 -8.63 7.21 -15.37
CA ARG A 144 -9.82 6.70 -16.10
C ARG A 144 -10.99 6.41 -15.18
N LYS A 145 -12.20 6.86 -15.60
CA LYS A 145 -13.45 6.66 -14.84
C LYS A 145 -13.80 5.18 -14.61
N ASP A 146 -13.51 4.31 -15.58
CA ASP A 146 -13.87 2.89 -15.47
C ASP A 146 -12.95 2.10 -14.53
N LEU A 147 -11.68 2.48 -14.44
CA LEU A 147 -10.73 1.95 -13.45
C LEU A 147 -10.96 2.54 -12.06
N ASP A 148 -11.64 3.67 -11.97
CA ASP A 148 -11.94 4.39 -10.74
C ASP A 148 -12.75 3.51 -9.77
N MET A 149 -13.84 2.90 -10.23
CA MET A 149 -14.73 2.09 -9.38
C MET A 149 -14.02 0.86 -8.79
N GLN A 150 -13.32 0.08 -9.62
CA GLN A 150 -12.60 -1.12 -9.15
C GLN A 150 -11.45 -0.77 -8.20
N THR A 151 -10.71 0.28 -8.50
CA THR A 151 -9.59 0.73 -7.64
C THR A 151 -10.12 1.28 -6.32
N LYS A 152 -11.20 2.05 -6.33
CA LYS A 152 -11.86 2.54 -5.12
C LYS A 152 -12.37 1.41 -4.25
N MET A 153 -13.12 0.47 -4.82
CA MET A 153 -13.61 -0.69 -4.09
C MET A 153 -12.47 -1.49 -3.45
N ALA A 154 -11.37 -1.69 -4.19
CA ALA A 154 -10.19 -2.35 -3.67
C ALA A 154 -9.55 -1.56 -2.52
N PHE A 155 -9.38 -0.24 -2.67
CA PHE A 155 -8.82 0.61 -1.61
C PHE A 155 -9.70 0.65 -0.37
N GLN A 156 -11.02 0.76 -0.54
CA GLN A 156 -11.97 0.68 0.58
C GLN A 156 -11.89 -0.68 1.27
N SER A 157 -11.91 -1.77 0.51
CA SER A 157 -11.77 -3.13 1.05
C SER A 157 -10.48 -3.33 1.85
N TYR A 158 -9.36 -2.71 1.42
CA TYR A 158 -8.07 -2.77 2.11
C TYR A 158 -8.04 -1.86 3.34
N ALA A 159 -8.81 -0.76 3.33
CA ALA A 159 -8.85 0.21 4.42
C ALA A 159 -9.83 -0.14 5.53
N ASP A 160 -10.86 -0.95 5.27
CA ASP A 160 -11.93 -1.30 6.21
C ASP A 160 -11.42 -1.79 7.58
N ASN A 161 -10.21 -2.34 7.63
CA ASN A 161 -9.59 -2.81 8.86
C ASN A 161 -8.26 -2.07 9.15
N ASP A 162 -8.05 -0.93 8.53
CA ASP A 162 -6.85 -0.10 8.74
C ASP A 162 -7.21 1.14 9.58
N THR A 163 -6.21 1.79 10.12
CA THR A 163 -6.35 3.02 10.91
C THR A 163 -6.43 4.28 10.06
N ILE A 164 -6.46 4.14 8.73
CA ILE A 164 -6.47 5.25 7.78
C ILE A 164 -7.82 5.29 7.07
N ASP A 165 -8.46 6.44 7.13
CA ASP A 165 -9.64 6.72 6.32
C ASP A 165 -9.24 6.89 4.85
N VAL A 166 -9.86 6.09 3.99
CA VAL A 166 -9.81 6.27 2.54
C VAL A 166 -11.07 6.99 2.12
N ASP A 167 -10.91 8.25 1.79
CA ASP A 167 -12.00 9.08 1.35
C ASP A 167 -12.06 9.18 -0.18
N ASP A 168 -13.20 8.82 -0.71
CA ASP A 168 -13.56 9.11 -2.09
C ASP A 168 -14.14 10.52 -2.21
N THR A 169 -13.70 11.22 -3.22
CA THR A 169 -14.24 12.54 -3.53
C THR A 169 -15.34 12.43 -4.59
N GLU A 170 -16.60 12.54 -4.18
CA GLU A 170 -17.72 12.53 -5.12
C GLU A 170 -17.65 13.70 -6.11
N ASN A 171 -17.28 14.87 -5.64
CA ASN A 171 -17.19 16.11 -6.40
C ASN A 171 -16.02 17.00 -5.97
N VAL A 172 -15.83 18.13 -6.66
CA VAL A 172 -14.72 19.06 -6.40
C VAL A 172 -14.81 19.71 -5.03
N ASP A 173 -16.02 20.00 -4.54
CA ASP A 173 -16.22 20.62 -3.23
C ASP A 173 -15.90 19.63 -2.09
N ALA A 174 -16.20 18.35 -2.29
CA ALA A 174 -15.75 17.31 -1.38
C ALA A 174 -14.21 17.21 -1.34
N LEU A 175 -13.53 17.29 -2.49
CA LEU A 175 -12.07 17.31 -2.55
C LEU A 175 -11.49 18.50 -1.77
N ILE A 176 -12.03 19.72 -1.96
CA ILE A 176 -11.59 20.91 -1.22
C ILE A 176 -11.77 20.71 0.28
N ARG A 177 -12.93 20.24 0.71
CA ARG A 177 -13.19 19.96 2.14
C ARG A 177 -12.19 18.98 2.72
N ARG A 178 -11.90 17.89 2.02
CA ARG A 178 -10.94 16.87 2.48
C ARG A 178 -9.51 17.40 2.53
N LEU A 179 -9.11 18.23 1.59
CA LEU A 179 -7.80 18.87 1.61
C LEU A 179 -7.68 19.90 2.73
N THR A 180 -8.77 20.61 3.04
CA THR A 180 -8.78 21.64 4.10
C THR A 180 -9.10 21.09 5.48
N ASP A 181 -9.55 19.85 5.61
CA ASP A 181 -9.69 19.15 6.88
C ASP A 181 -8.33 19.02 7.59
N GLY A 182 -8.29 19.18 8.91
CA GLY A 182 -7.07 19.03 9.71
C GLY A 182 -6.56 17.62 9.87
N ASN A 183 -7.34 16.60 9.48
CA ASN A 183 -7.01 15.21 9.67
C ASN A 183 -5.97 14.71 8.63
N ARG A 184 -5.08 13.84 9.05
CA ARG A 184 -4.18 13.13 8.14
C ARG A 184 -4.95 11.98 7.49
N GLN A 185 -5.07 12.00 6.17
CA GLN A 185 -5.91 11.02 5.46
C GLN A 185 -5.40 10.73 4.05
N MET A 186 -5.83 9.59 3.53
CA MET A 186 -5.64 9.20 2.14
C MET A 186 -6.85 9.64 1.32
N ILE A 187 -6.61 10.35 0.24
CA ILE A 187 -7.66 10.84 -0.66
C ILE A 187 -7.51 10.12 -2.00
N VAL A 188 -8.59 9.54 -2.48
CA VAL A 188 -8.67 8.96 -3.82
C VAL A 188 -9.46 9.93 -4.70
N THR A 189 -8.87 10.39 -5.78
CA THR A 189 -9.52 11.35 -6.69
C THR A 189 -9.09 11.16 -8.13
N THR A 190 -9.80 11.80 -9.05
CA THR A 190 -9.47 11.76 -10.47
C THR A 190 -8.67 13.00 -10.89
N ARG A 191 -7.86 12.84 -11.95
CA ARG A 191 -7.12 13.95 -12.57
C ARG A 191 -8.04 15.11 -12.95
N GLN A 192 -9.24 14.82 -13.49
CA GLN A 192 -10.19 15.86 -13.91
C GLN A 192 -10.72 16.67 -12.73
N LYS A 193 -11.04 16.03 -11.59
CA LYS A 193 -11.50 16.73 -10.37
C LYS A 193 -10.39 17.64 -9.83
N LEU A 194 -9.17 17.13 -9.74
CA LEU A 194 -8.02 17.90 -9.28
C LEU A 194 -7.75 19.11 -10.22
N GLN A 195 -7.77 18.89 -11.53
CA GLN A 195 -7.59 19.96 -12.50
C GLN A 195 -8.71 21.01 -12.43
N THR A 196 -9.97 20.58 -12.29
CA THR A 196 -11.12 21.48 -12.15
C THR A 196 -11.02 22.30 -10.86
N MET A 197 -10.59 21.68 -9.77
CA MET A 197 -10.34 22.36 -8.50
C MET A 197 -9.32 23.48 -8.67
N ILE A 198 -8.16 23.17 -9.23
CA ILE A 198 -7.06 24.14 -9.39
C ILE A 198 -7.47 25.27 -10.36
N ALA A 199 -8.08 24.94 -11.50
CA ALA A 199 -8.34 25.91 -12.56
C ALA A 199 -9.60 26.76 -12.34
N LYS A 200 -10.60 26.27 -11.58
CA LYS A 200 -11.93 26.92 -11.54
C LYS A 200 -12.44 27.23 -10.14
N ARG A 201 -11.92 26.57 -9.10
CA ARG A 201 -12.50 26.69 -7.75
C ARG A 201 -11.55 27.33 -6.73
N LEU A 202 -10.25 27.12 -6.85
CA LEU A 202 -9.26 27.74 -5.96
C LEU A 202 -8.96 29.15 -6.46
N GLN A 203 -9.25 30.13 -5.63
CA GLN A 203 -8.95 31.54 -5.89
C GLN A 203 -7.85 32.00 -4.95
N GLU A 204 -6.83 32.67 -5.49
CA GLU A 204 -5.77 33.29 -4.69
C GLU A 204 -6.34 34.27 -3.69
N GLY A 205 -5.79 34.27 -2.47
CA GLY A 205 -6.26 35.12 -1.38
C GLY A 205 -7.44 34.57 -0.57
N THR A 206 -7.94 33.37 -0.92
CA THR A 206 -8.91 32.69 -0.05
C THR A 206 -8.20 31.82 0.99
N LYS A 207 -8.87 31.60 2.14
CA LYS A 207 -8.35 30.77 3.22
C LYS A 207 -8.12 29.31 2.76
N GLU A 208 -8.99 28.80 1.88
CA GLU A 208 -8.84 27.46 1.30
C GLU A 208 -7.61 27.36 0.43
N TYR A 209 -7.36 28.36 -0.42
CA TYR A 209 -6.17 28.42 -1.28
C TYR A 209 -4.90 28.40 -0.45
N ASP A 210 -4.78 29.28 0.55
CA ASP A 210 -3.61 29.38 1.40
C ASP A 210 -3.36 28.07 2.18
N LYS A 211 -4.43 27.47 2.68
CA LYS A 211 -4.35 26.19 3.40
C LYS A 211 -3.86 25.06 2.50
N ILE A 212 -4.45 24.91 1.30
CA ILE A 212 -4.08 23.87 0.35
C ILE A 212 -2.67 24.06 -0.19
N ARG A 213 -2.26 25.30 -0.49
CA ARG A 213 -0.92 25.64 -0.96
C ARG A 213 0.18 25.24 0.03
N ASN A 214 -0.10 25.33 1.31
CA ASN A 214 0.86 25.04 2.37
C ASN A 214 0.86 23.57 2.80
N LEU A 215 -0.09 22.74 2.31
CA LEU A 215 -0.11 21.33 2.61
C LEU A 215 1.09 20.57 2.04
N ARG A 216 1.68 19.73 2.84
CA ARG A 216 2.65 18.76 2.35
C ARG A 216 1.94 17.48 1.91
N VAL A 217 1.84 17.31 0.60
CA VAL A 217 1.08 16.23 -0.04
C VAL A 217 2.01 15.28 -0.78
N ALA A 218 1.80 13.99 -0.62
CA ALA A 218 2.40 12.98 -1.48
C ALA A 218 1.38 12.49 -2.51
N PHE A 219 1.75 12.55 -3.79
CA PHE A 219 0.94 12.04 -4.90
C PHE A 219 1.43 10.66 -5.32
N VAL A 220 0.49 9.74 -5.52
CA VAL A 220 0.70 8.45 -6.19
C VAL A 220 -0.25 8.41 -7.39
N VAL A 221 0.31 8.21 -8.58
CA VAL A 221 -0.42 8.33 -9.86
C VAL A 221 -0.35 7.01 -10.62
#